data_fbd0ceefc2a038f67c41a41d78560677
#
_entry.id   fbd0ceefc2a038f67c41a41d78560677
#
_cell.length_a   1.000
_cell.length_b   1.000
_cell.length_c   1.000
_cell.angle_alpha   90.00
_cell.angle_beta   90.00
_cell.angle_gamma   90.00
#
_symmetry.space_group_name_H-M   'P 1'
#
loop_
_entity.id
_entity.type
_entity.pdbx_description
1 polymer ?
#
loop_
_entity_poly.entity_id
_entity_poly.type
_entity_poly.pdbx_seq_one_letter_code
_entity_poly.pdbx_strand_id
1 'polypeptide(L)'
;MSKRKNDCDDQEGKPEPKLASIFANASQRLRGVWKVVPDQLFIYTVDGIEHQQKIAAFDLDGTLIKTKSGNTFARSGDDWQFWSSKVVGALRKCHSDAFKLCIFTNQKGIRKGLVDAGQFKRKVQNIVNAIGVPLQVFVSVGTANYRKPYVGMWNRMENEENGAIWVDREGSFYVGDAAGRLKTQNRPKNDHSCADRLFALNLSLNFQTPEQFFAKISAEEPFRLPEFNASQLLREHSHQFNPKDFKMSGTVHPELVVLVGSPASGKSTFARRFKNEYVILSQDELGTRKKCLDQARESLRKGKSVIIDNTNRDAATRKDFCDLAASFRLPCRCLLFACSPAHALHNNTFRQVIAGGEADRSHDKVNEMVLRTFFSAYQKPTETEGFSEIIQVNFVPEFEREEHRQIYAMYLSEK
;
A
#
# COMPACT_ATOMS: atom_id res chain seq x y z
N MET A 1 -64.52 -6.80 -87.21
CA MET A 1 -63.33 -7.68 -87.25
C MET A 1 -62.08 -6.82 -87.22
N SER A 2 -61.43 -6.66 -86.09
CA SER A 2 -60.08 -6.15 -86.03
C SER A 2 -59.53 -6.32 -84.63
N LYS A 3 -58.48 -7.09 -84.48
CA LYS A 3 -57.76 -7.34 -83.25
C LYS A 3 -56.88 -6.17 -82.98
N ARG A 4 -56.95 -5.55 -81.78
CA ARG A 4 -55.95 -4.65 -81.28
C ARG A 4 -55.09 -5.37 -80.22
N LYS A 5 -53.77 -5.34 -80.44
CA LYS A 5 -52.75 -5.75 -79.49
C LYS A 5 -52.64 -4.67 -78.42
N ASN A 6 -52.58 -5.06 -77.16
CA ASN A 6 -52.11 -4.22 -76.07
C ASN A 6 -50.67 -4.49 -75.78
N ASP A 7 -49.87 -3.43 -75.87
CA ASP A 7 -48.47 -3.39 -75.42
C ASP A 7 -48.46 -3.22 -73.88
N CYS A 8 -47.74 -4.06 -73.22
CA CYS A 8 -47.47 -3.93 -71.77
C CYS A 8 -46.21 -3.09 -71.62
N ASP A 9 -46.30 -1.91 -70.99
CA ASP A 9 -45.16 -1.13 -70.49
C ASP A 9 -44.64 -1.76 -69.22
N ASP A 10 -43.37 -2.19 -69.24
CA ASP A 10 -42.59 -2.56 -68.10
C ASP A 10 -42.14 -1.29 -67.33
N GLN A 11 -42.77 -1.02 -66.21
CA GLN A 11 -42.23 -0.04 -65.26
C GLN A 11 -41.26 -0.74 -64.30
N GLU A 12 -39.97 -0.47 -64.51
CA GLU A 12 -38.89 -0.80 -63.53
C GLU A 12 -39.17 -0.11 -62.20
N GLY A 13 -39.45 -0.91 -61.16
CA GLY A 13 -39.56 -0.48 -59.77
C GLY A 13 -38.22 -0.02 -59.25
N LYS A 14 -38.11 1.26 -58.89
CA LYS A 14 -36.96 1.79 -58.13
C LYS A 14 -36.87 1.04 -56.78
N PRO A 15 -35.67 0.60 -56.36
CA PRO A 15 -35.49 -0.03 -55.04
C PRO A 15 -35.72 1.00 -53.94
N GLU A 16 -36.65 0.69 -53.03
CA GLU A 16 -36.82 1.45 -51.79
C GLU A 16 -35.52 1.41 -50.96
N PRO A 17 -35.12 2.54 -50.32
CA PRO A 17 -33.97 2.56 -49.49
C PRO A 17 -34.19 1.68 -48.26
N LYS A 18 -33.33 0.68 -48.08
CA LYS A 18 -33.29 -0.19 -46.89
C LYS A 18 -33.04 0.63 -45.64
N LEU A 19 -34.09 1.07 -44.98
CA LEU A 19 -34.09 1.66 -43.62
C LEU A 19 -33.74 0.63 -42.51
N ALA A 20 -33.13 -0.48 -42.84
CA ALA A 20 -32.90 -1.61 -41.95
C ALA A 20 -31.49 -1.69 -41.30
N SER A 21 -30.61 -0.69 -41.46
CA SER A 21 -29.27 -0.81 -40.90
C SER A 21 -28.94 0.16 -39.75
N ILE A 22 -29.85 1.05 -39.35
CA ILE A 22 -29.60 2.03 -38.29
C ILE A 22 -29.97 1.47 -36.90
N PHE A 23 -30.75 0.41 -36.79
CA PHE A 23 -31.15 -0.22 -35.53
C PHE A 23 -30.53 -1.59 -35.25
N ALA A 24 -29.54 -2.03 -36.02
CA ALA A 24 -28.89 -3.32 -35.86
C ALA A 24 -27.73 -3.31 -34.86
N ASN A 25 -27.48 -2.23 -34.11
CA ASN A 25 -26.56 -2.20 -32.98
C ASN A 25 -27.32 -2.14 -31.66
N ALA A 26 -28.19 -3.11 -31.40
CA ALA A 26 -28.46 -3.53 -30.03
C ALA A 26 -27.10 -4.00 -29.49
N SER A 27 -26.40 -3.15 -28.75
CA SER A 27 -25.07 -3.42 -28.21
C SER A 27 -25.09 -4.79 -27.53
N GLN A 28 -24.40 -5.73 -28.16
CA GLN A 28 -24.30 -7.09 -27.64
C GLN A 28 -23.65 -6.95 -26.24
N ARG A 29 -24.43 -7.28 -25.19
CA ARG A 29 -23.95 -7.16 -23.81
C ARG A 29 -22.65 -7.96 -23.67
N LEU A 30 -21.59 -7.31 -23.26
CA LEU A 30 -20.32 -7.97 -22.99
C LEU A 30 -20.53 -8.98 -21.85
N ARG A 31 -20.20 -10.24 -22.10
CA ARG A 31 -20.23 -11.30 -21.11
C ARG A 31 -18.84 -11.39 -20.45
N GLY A 32 -18.76 -12.03 -19.30
CA GLY A 32 -17.50 -12.25 -18.63
C GLY A 32 -17.69 -13.08 -17.37
N VAL A 33 -16.58 -13.50 -16.78
CA VAL A 33 -16.52 -14.42 -15.66
C VAL A 33 -15.91 -13.74 -14.44
N TRP A 34 -16.48 -14.01 -13.26
CA TRP A 34 -15.93 -13.63 -11.98
C TRP A 34 -15.09 -14.77 -11.40
N LYS A 35 -13.81 -14.49 -11.11
CA LYS A 35 -12.97 -15.29 -10.20
C LYS A 35 -12.96 -14.64 -8.82
N VAL A 36 -12.92 -15.44 -7.75
CA VAL A 36 -12.95 -14.95 -6.37
C VAL A 36 -11.81 -15.59 -5.59
N VAL A 37 -10.96 -14.76 -5.00
CA VAL A 37 -10.06 -15.15 -3.92
C VAL A 37 -10.77 -14.75 -2.62
N PRO A 38 -11.23 -15.69 -1.79
CA PRO A 38 -12.05 -15.41 -0.62
C PRO A 38 -11.47 -14.30 0.25
N ASP A 39 -12.31 -13.37 0.69
CA ASP A 39 -11.98 -12.25 1.58
C ASP A 39 -10.86 -11.31 1.11
N GLN A 40 -10.32 -11.48 -0.12
CA GLN A 40 -9.17 -10.73 -0.60
C GLN A 40 -9.41 -10.02 -1.93
N LEU A 41 -9.83 -10.74 -2.99
CA LEU A 41 -9.86 -10.22 -4.35
C LEU A 41 -10.99 -10.80 -5.18
N PHE A 42 -11.71 -9.95 -5.93
CA PHE A 42 -12.57 -10.36 -7.02
C PHE A 42 -11.95 -9.92 -8.35
N ILE A 43 -12.02 -10.79 -9.37
CA ILE A 43 -11.53 -10.51 -10.72
C ILE A 43 -12.68 -10.73 -11.69
N TYR A 44 -13.01 -9.71 -12.48
CA TYR A 44 -13.95 -9.83 -13.58
C TYR A 44 -13.21 -9.76 -14.90
N THR A 45 -13.29 -10.81 -15.69
CA THR A 45 -12.66 -10.90 -17.01
C THR A 45 -13.74 -10.95 -18.06
N VAL A 46 -13.74 -9.98 -18.97
CA VAL A 46 -14.68 -9.92 -20.11
C VAL A 46 -14.21 -10.90 -21.18
N ASP A 47 -15.20 -11.58 -21.80
CA ASP A 47 -14.95 -12.50 -22.91
C ASP A 47 -14.31 -11.74 -24.10
N GLY A 48 -13.31 -12.37 -24.71
CA GLY A 48 -12.57 -11.75 -25.80
C GLY A 48 -11.51 -10.75 -25.37
N ILE A 49 -11.11 -10.76 -24.06
CA ILE A 49 -9.97 -9.96 -23.62
C ILE A 49 -8.69 -10.42 -24.33
N GLU A 50 -7.97 -9.48 -24.88
CA GLU A 50 -6.65 -9.73 -25.47
C GLU A 50 -5.55 -9.48 -24.45
N HIS A 51 -4.57 -10.36 -24.44
CA HIS A 51 -3.36 -10.18 -23.62
C HIS A 51 -2.36 -9.32 -24.38
N GLN A 52 -1.80 -8.31 -23.73
CA GLN A 52 -0.92 -7.32 -24.34
C GLN A 52 0.31 -7.06 -23.47
N GLN A 53 1.38 -6.58 -24.09
CA GLN A 53 2.56 -6.07 -23.38
C GLN A 53 2.27 -4.74 -22.70
N LYS A 54 1.45 -3.87 -23.32
CA LYS A 54 1.12 -2.56 -22.80
C LYS A 54 -0.21 -2.58 -22.06
N ILE A 55 -0.20 -2.07 -20.86
CA ILE A 55 -1.37 -2.02 -19.98
C ILE A 55 -1.81 -0.56 -19.78
N ALA A 56 -3.06 -0.27 -20.12
CA ALA A 56 -3.72 0.95 -19.73
C ALA A 56 -4.54 0.68 -18.45
N ALA A 57 -4.01 1.12 -17.33
CA ALA A 57 -4.54 0.81 -16.00
C ALA A 57 -5.24 2.03 -15.38
N PHE A 58 -6.37 1.77 -14.72
CA PHE A 58 -7.23 2.82 -14.16
C PHE A 58 -7.72 2.45 -12.76
N ASP A 59 -7.88 3.45 -11.90
CA ASP A 59 -8.79 3.32 -10.77
C ASP A 59 -10.26 3.46 -11.25
N LEU A 60 -11.21 3.13 -10.39
CA LEU A 60 -12.64 3.17 -10.70
C LEU A 60 -13.32 4.43 -10.15
N ASP A 61 -13.43 4.54 -8.81
CA ASP A 61 -14.22 5.56 -8.14
C ASP A 61 -13.44 6.89 -8.03
N GLY A 62 -13.97 7.98 -8.59
CA GLY A 62 -13.25 9.26 -8.71
C GLY A 62 -12.41 9.38 -9.98
N THR A 63 -12.17 8.27 -10.68
CA THR A 63 -11.34 8.20 -11.90
C THR A 63 -12.19 7.92 -13.15
N LEU A 64 -12.76 6.74 -13.30
CA LEU A 64 -13.64 6.41 -14.42
C LEU A 64 -15.07 6.85 -14.18
N ILE A 65 -15.52 6.76 -12.93
CA ILE A 65 -16.86 7.11 -12.51
C ILE A 65 -16.87 8.04 -11.30
N LYS A 66 -17.97 8.74 -11.11
CA LYS A 66 -18.34 9.51 -9.92
C LYS A 66 -19.78 9.23 -9.54
N THR A 67 -20.20 9.55 -8.33
CA THR A 67 -21.60 9.40 -7.91
C THR A 67 -22.49 10.38 -8.66
N LYS A 68 -23.69 9.97 -9.03
CA LYS A 68 -24.74 10.86 -9.57
C LYS A 68 -25.26 11.80 -8.49
N SER A 69 -25.36 11.29 -7.27
CA SER A 69 -25.86 12.02 -6.10
C SER A 69 -24.93 13.12 -5.62
N GLY A 70 -23.68 13.16 -6.07
CA GLY A 70 -22.65 14.09 -5.55
C GLY A 70 -22.10 13.74 -4.17
N ASN A 71 -22.56 12.64 -3.55
CA ASN A 71 -22.00 12.18 -2.27
C ASN A 71 -20.63 11.50 -2.47
N THR A 72 -19.82 11.50 -1.42
CA THR A 72 -18.51 10.81 -1.41
C THR A 72 -18.68 9.30 -1.66
N PHE A 73 -19.74 8.68 -1.14
CA PHE A 73 -20.04 7.27 -1.32
C PHE A 73 -21.37 7.09 -2.03
N ALA A 74 -21.42 6.13 -2.96
CA ALA A 74 -22.63 5.79 -3.69
C ALA A 74 -23.74 5.31 -2.75
N ARG A 75 -24.98 5.77 -2.95
CA ARG A 75 -26.16 5.37 -2.18
C ARG A 75 -26.75 4.03 -2.63
N SER A 76 -26.52 3.65 -3.88
CA SER A 76 -27.00 2.40 -4.49
C SER A 76 -26.05 1.93 -5.59
N GLY A 77 -26.28 0.72 -6.11
CA GLY A 77 -25.53 0.18 -7.25
C GLY A 77 -25.66 1.00 -8.54
N ASP A 78 -26.69 1.82 -8.67
CA ASP A 78 -26.97 2.65 -9.87
C ASP A 78 -26.59 4.13 -9.67
N ASP A 79 -26.08 4.50 -8.47
CA ASP A 79 -25.61 5.86 -8.17
C ASP A 79 -24.21 6.09 -8.74
N TRP A 80 -24.07 5.99 -10.06
CA TRP A 80 -22.82 6.27 -10.77
C TRP A 80 -23.09 6.91 -12.14
N GLN A 81 -22.13 7.70 -12.57
CA GLN A 81 -22.02 8.24 -13.93
C GLN A 81 -20.56 8.30 -14.31
N PHE A 82 -20.22 8.34 -15.59
CA PHE A 82 -18.83 8.55 -15.99
C PHE A 82 -18.29 9.88 -15.45
N TRP A 83 -17.02 9.89 -15.10
CA TRP A 83 -16.32 11.08 -14.58
C TRP A 83 -16.46 12.27 -15.56
N SER A 84 -16.34 11.99 -16.86
CA SER A 84 -16.65 12.94 -17.94
C SER A 84 -17.14 12.18 -19.18
N SER A 85 -17.73 12.92 -20.14
CA SER A 85 -18.14 12.37 -21.45
C SER A 85 -16.98 11.81 -22.28
N LYS A 86 -15.73 12.16 -21.95
CA LYS A 86 -14.53 11.72 -22.68
C LYS A 86 -14.03 10.33 -22.25
N VAL A 87 -14.50 9.80 -21.11
CA VAL A 87 -13.99 8.52 -20.53
C VAL A 87 -14.14 7.37 -21.53
N VAL A 88 -15.34 7.13 -22.03
CA VAL A 88 -15.60 6.00 -22.94
C VAL A 88 -14.76 6.08 -24.20
N GLY A 89 -14.69 7.26 -24.83
CA GLY A 89 -13.89 7.48 -26.03
C GLY A 89 -12.39 7.23 -25.79
N ALA A 90 -11.86 7.68 -24.63
CA ALA A 90 -10.47 7.49 -24.28
C ALA A 90 -10.12 6.00 -24.03
N LEU A 91 -10.99 5.24 -23.34
CA LEU A 91 -10.77 3.81 -23.14
C LEU A 91 -10.82 3.02 -24.45
N ARG A 92 -11.79 3.33 -25.32
CA ARG A 92 -11.88 2.72 -26.65
C ARG A 92 -10.65 3.02 -27.51
N LYS A 93 -10.13 4.24 -27.40
CA LYS A 93 -8.87 4.59 -28.07
C LYS A 93 -7.69 3.76 -27.54
N CYS A 94 -7.52 3.63 -26.22
CA CYS A 94 -6.50 2.78 -25.65
C CYS A 94 -6.61 1.32 -26.15
N HIS A 95 -7.83 0.78 -26.22
CA HIS A 95 -8.05 -0.54 -26.76
C HIS A 95 -7.65 -0.63 -28.24
N SER A 96 -8.02 0.35 -29.08
CA SER A 96 -7.60 0.39 -30.49
C SER A 96 -6.10 0.60 -30.68
N ASP A 97 -5.42 1.21 -29.71
CA ASP A 97 -3.97 1.40 -29.66
C ASP A 97 -3.23 0.16 -29.09
N ALA A 98 -3.89 -1.00 -29.03
CA ALA A 98 -3.39 -2.28 -28.55
C ALA A 98 -2.95 -2.29 -27.07
N PHE A 99 -3.62 -1.52 -26.19
CA PHE A 99 -3.45 -1.68 -24.76
C PHE A 99 -4.46 -2.69 -24.21
N LYS A 100 -4.02 -3.55 -23.29
CA LYS A 100 -4.94 -4.26 -22.41
C LYS A 100 -5.50 -3.29 -21.38
N LEU A 101 -6.83 -3.19 -21.30
CA LEU A 101 -7.50 -2.34 -20.34
C LEU A 101 -7.68 -3.06 -19.01
N CYS A 102 -7.17 -2.49 -17.92
CA CYS A 102 -7.31 -3.01 -16.58
C CYS A 102 -7.84 -1.95 -15.61
N ILE A 103 -8.78 -2.33 -14.76
CA ILE A 103 -9.28 -1.50 -13.66
C ILE A 103 -8.83 -2.11 -12.33
N PHE A 104 -8.21 -1.31 -11.45
CA PHE A 104 -7.75 -1.72 -10.13
C PHE A 104 -8.41 -0.86 -9.06
N THR A 105 -9.33 -1.42 -8.28
CA THR A 105 -10.11 -0.64 -7.32
C THR A 105 -10.06 -1.20 -5.90
N ASN A 106 -10.00 -0.31 -4.90
CA ASN A 106 -10.01 -0.64 -3.47
C ASN A 106 -11.44 -0.58 -2.91
N GLN A 107 -12.04 -1.72 -2.56
CA GLN A 107 -13.44 -1.84 -2.12
C GLN A 107 -13.57 -2.48 -0.72
N LYS A 108 -12.86 -1.92 0.28
CA LYS A 108 -12.92 -2.40 1.67
C LYS A 108 -14.32 -2.43 2.27
N GLY A 109 -15.24 -1.61 1.74
CA GLY A 109 -16.65 -1.57 2.16
C GLY A 109 -17.37 -2.90 2.00
N ILE A 110 -16.99 -3.69 0.99
CA ILE A 110 -17.58 -5.03 0.74
C ILE A 110 -17.26 -5.97 1.91
N ARG A 111 -15.99 -6.08 2.32
CA ARG A 111 -15.60 -6.92 3.45
C ARG A 111 -16.24 -6.49 4.77
N LYS A 112 -16.50 -5.19 4.94
CA LYS A 112 -17.15 -4.64 6.13
C LYS A 112 -18.68 -4.82 6.13
N GLY A 113 -19.26 -5.41 5.08
CA GLY A 113 -20.71 -5.53 4.93
C GLY A 113 -21.44 -4.20 4.67
N LEU A 114 -20.69 -3.12 4.39
CA LEU A 114 -21.27 -1.79 4.06
C LEU A 114 -21.71 -1.69 2.61
N VAL A 115 -21.19 -2.55 1.75
CA VAL A 115 -21.52 -2.63 0.32
C VAL A 115 -21.83 -4.09 -0.01
N ASP A 116 -23.00 -4.35 -0.58
CA ASP A 116 -23.38 -5.69 -1.04
C ASP A 116 -22.52 -6.11 -2.24
N ALA A 117 -21.86 -7.26 -2.14
CA ALA A 117 -20.95 -7.78 -3.16
C ALA A 117 -21.67 -8.06 -4.49
N GLY A 118 -22.93 -8.54 -4.45
CA GLY A 118 -23.73 -8.82 -5.63
C GLY A 118 -24.12 -7.54 -6.36
N GLN A 119 -24.53 -6.51 -5.62
CA GLN A 119 -24.83 -5.18 -6.19
C GLN A 119 -23.58 -4.55 -6.80
N PHE A 120 -22.43 -4.66 -6.14
CA PHE A 120 -21.17 -4.14 -6.68
C PHE A 120 -20.76 -4.86 -7.97
N LYS A 121 -20.88 -6.19 -8.01
CA LYS A 121 -20.63 -6.97 -9.23
C LYS A 121 -21.53 -6.54 -10.39
N ARG A 122 -22.83 -6.31 -10.16
CA ARG A 122 -23.76 -5.78 -11.16
C ARG A 122 -23.37 -4.36 -11.62
N LYS A 123 -22.97 -3.48 -10.68
CA LYS A 123 -22.45 -2.14 -11.01
C LYS A 123 -21.26 -2.23 -11.97
N VAL A 124 -20.28 -3.09 -11.68
CA VAL A 124 -19.12 -3.31 -12.56
C VAL A 124 -19.55 -3.78 -13.95
N GLN A 125 -20.43 -4.76 -14.05
CA GLN A 125 -20.94 -5.27 -15.33
C GLN A 125 -21.66 -4.18 -16.15
N ASN A 126 -22.45 -3.33 -15.49
CA ASN A 126 -23.12 -2.19 -16.14
C ASN A 126 -22.12 -1.16 -16.67
N ILE A 127 -21.07 -0.84 -15.90
CA ILE A 127 -20.01 0.08 -16.32
C ILE A 127 -19.26 -0.50 -17.54
N VAL A 128 -18.86 -1.77 -17.46
CA VAL A 128 -18.15 -2.47 -18.54
C VAL A 128 -18.99 -2.48 -19.83
N ASN A 129 -20.27 -2.80 -19.73
CA ASN A 129 -21.20 -2.74 -20.88
C ASN A 129 -21.31 -1.33 -21.48
N ALA A 130 -21.33 -0.29 -20.64
CA ALA A 130 -21.39 1.09 -21.10
C ALA A 130 -20.07 1.55 -21.78
N ILE A 131 -18.93 1.02 -21.37
CA ILE A 131 -17.62 1.25 -22.03
C ILE A 131 -17.60 0.55 -23.40
N GLY A 132 -18.08 -0.69 -23.48
CA GLY A 132 -18.32 -1.42 -24.72
C GLY A 132 -17.08 -1.98 -25.43
N VAL A 133 -15.98 -2.20 -24.69
CA VAL A 133 -14.77 -2.92 -25.15
C VAL A 133 -14.30 -3.89 -24.08
N PRO A 134 -13.63 -5.01 -24.45
CA PRO A 134 -13.11 -5.97 -23.49
C PRO A 134 -12.14 -5.32 -22.50
N LEU A 135 -12.29 -5.64 -21.21
CA LEU A 135 -11.41 -5.20 -20.15
C LEU A 135 -11.44 -6.15 -18.96
N GLN A 136 -10.51 -5.98 -18.03
CA GLN A 136 -10.41 -6.78 -16.82
C GLN A 136 -10.48 -5.88 -15.58
N VAL A 137 -11.21 -6.33 -14.53
CA VAL A 137 -11.41 -5.56 -13.31
C VAL A 137 -10.90 -6.34 -12.11
N PHE A 138 -10.01 -5.74 -11.35
CA PHE A 138 -9.46 -6.26 -10.10
C PHE A 138 -10.01 -5.45 -8.93
N VAL A 139 -10.73 -6.12 -8.03
CA VAL A 139 -11.44 -5.51 -6.91
C VAL A 139 -10.84 -6.01 -5.60
N SER A 140 -10.00 -5.21 -4.96
CA SER A 140 -9.47 -5.54 -3.64
C SER A 140 -10.54 -5.34 -2.58
N VAL A 141 -10.95 -6.40 -1.92
CA VAL A 141 -11.86 -6.37 -0.77
C VAL A 141 -11.11 -6.54 0.55
N GLY A 142 -9.91 -7.09 0.51
CA GLY A 142 -9.02 -7.33 1.66
C GLY A 142 -8.32 -6.09 2.20
N THR A 143 -7.45 -6.30 3.17
CA THR A 143 -6.67 -5.24 3.84
C THR A 143 -5.17 -5.31 3.59
N ALA A 144 -4.68 -6.40 2.99
CA ALA A 144 -3.26 -6.64 2.72
C ALA A 144 -3.06 -7.03 1.25
N ASN A 145 -1.86 -7.17 0.80
CA ASN A 145 -1.34 -7.62 -0.49
C ASN A 145 -2.02 -7.05 -1.74
N TYR A 146 -3.36 -7.18 -1.89
CA TYR A 146 -4.10 -6.72 -3.05
C TYR A 146 -4.58 -5.26 -2.95
N ARG A 147 -4.59 -4.66 -1.74
CA ARG A 147 -5.05 -3.29 -1.58
C ARG A 147 -3.97 -2.28 -1.99
N LYS A 148 -4.25 -1.37 -2.93
CA LYS A 148 -3.36 -0.23 -3.25
C LYS A 148 -3.02 0.54 -1.97
N PRO A 149 -1.76 0.94 -1.75
CA PRO A 149 -0.65 0.99 -2.71
C PRO A 149 0.14 -0.31 -2.93
N TYR A 150 -0.22 -1.44 -2.29
CA TYR A 150 0.45 -2.72 -2.55
C TYR A 150 0.18 -3.20 -3.98
N VAL A 151 1.18 -3.85 -4.57
CA VAL A 151 1.19 -4.22 -5.98
C VAL A 151 0.54 -5.57 -6.29
N GLY A 152 -0.06 -6.23 -5.30
CA GLY A 152 -0.58 -7.60 -5.46
C GLY A 152 -1.62 -7.76 -6.57
N MET A 153 -2.51 -6.77 -6.79
CA MET A 153 -3.45 -6.83 -7.90
C MET A 153 -2.74 -6.81 -9.26
N TRP A 154 -1.70 -5.99 -9.39
CA TRP A 154 -0.89 -5.94 -10.61
C TRP A 154 -0.12 -7.24 -10.81
N ASN A 155 0.57 -7.74 -9.79
CA ASN A 155 1.31 -9.00 -9.87
C ASN A 155 0.39 -10.16 -10.26
N ARG A 156 -0.84 -10.18 -9.73
CA ARG A 156 -1.85 -11.16 -10.15
C ARG A 156 -2.20 -11.02 -11.62
N MET A 157 -2.42 -9.79 -12.10
CA MET A 157 -2.69 -9.51 -13.50
C MET A 157 -1.50 -9.95 -14.39
N GLU A 158 -0.28 -9.53 -14.04
CA GLU A 158 0.92 -9.76 -14.84
C GLU A 158 1.29 -11.26 -14.91
N ASN A 159 1.25 -11.96 -13.77
CA ASN A 159 1.76 -13.34 -13.69
C ASN A 159 0.72 -14.41 -14.06
N GLU A 160 -0.57 -14.15 -13.84
CA GLU A 160 -1.59 -15.20 -13.96
C GLU A 160 -2.74 -14.85 -14.92
N GLU A 161 -2.96 -13.58 -15.20
CA GLU A 161 -4.12 -13.13 -15.97
C GLU A 161 -3.72 -12.41 -17.28
N ASN A 162 -2.45 -12.48 -17.70
CA ASN A 162 -1.95 -11.88 -18.95
C ASN A 162 -1.37 -12.92 -19.93
N GLY A 163 -1.82 -14.20 -19.86
CA GLY A 163 -1.47 -15.22 -20.84
C GLY A 163 0.04 -15.45 -21.02
N ALA A 164 0.83 -15.28 -19.96
CA ALA A 164 2.29 -15.35 -19.95
C ALA A 164 2.99 -14.32 -20.88
N ILE A 165 2.28 -13.27 -21.31
CA ILE A 165 2.87 -12.16 -22.06
C ILE A 165 3.57 -11.22 -21.08
N TRP A 166 4.85 -10.96 -21.30
CA TRP A 166 5.63 -9.99 -20.54
C TRP A 166 5.04 -8.58 -20.66
N VAL A 167 5.02 -7.85 -19.53
CA VAL A 167 4.46 -6.50 -19.48
C VAL A 167 5.54 -5.45 -19.62
N ASP A 168 5.42 -4.60 -20.63
CA ASP A 168 6.21 -3.39 -20.82
C ASP A 168 5.68 -2.29 -19.85
N ARG A 169 6.34 -2.14 -18.70
CA ARG A 169 5.95 -1.15 -17.68
C ARG A 169 6.24 0.30 -18.13
N GLU A 170 7.28 0.52 -18.93
CA GLU A 170 7.61 1.86 -19.44
C GLU A 170 6.57 2.33 -20.47
N GLY A 171 6.11 1.41 -21.33
CA GLY A 171 5.04 1.65 -22.28
C GLY A 171 3.63 1.61 -21.66
N SER A 172 3.51 1.22 -20.40
CA SER A 172 2.25 1.15 -19.65
C SER A 172 2.03 2.39 -18.79
N PHE A 173 0.78 2.62 -18.34
CA PHE A 173 0.47 3.76 -17.48
C PHE A 173 -0.67 3.45 -16.50
N TYR A 174 -0.77 4.29 -15.47
CA TYR A 174 -1.82 4.23 -14.47
C TYR A 174 -2.51 5.60 -14.32
N VAL A 175 -3.84 5.59 -14.29
CA VAL A 175 -4.67 6.78 -14.06
C VAL A 175 -5.47 6.63 -12.79
N GLY A 176 -5.37 7.59 -11.85
CA GLY A 176 -6.09 7.54 -10.59
C GLY A 176 -6.27 8.91 -9.93
N ASP A 177 -7.33 9.05 -9.13
CA ASP A 177 -7.65 10.30 -8.42
C ASP A 177 -7.01 10.40 -7.03
N ALA A 178 -6.69 9.27 -6.39
CA ALA A 178 -5.99 9.24 -5.10
C ALA A 178 -4.50 9.57 -5.30
N ALA A 179 -4.23 10.84 -5.61
CA ALA A 179 -2.92 11.34 -6.07
C ALA A 179 -2.13 12.11 -5.01
N GLY A 180 -2.69 12.28 -3.79
CA GLY A 180 -2.07 13.04 -2.70
C GLY A 180 -2.02 14.54 -2.93
N ARG A 181 -2.86 15.07 -3.84
CA ARG A 181 -2.88 16.50 -4.20
C ARG A 181 -3.33 17.36 -3.04
N LEU A 182 -2.69 18.50 -2.93
CA LEU A 182 -2.97 19.48 -1.88
C LEU A 182 -4.07 20.43 -2.31
N LYS A 183 -4.71 21.06 -1.31
CA LYS A 183 -5.65 22.15 -1.51
C LYS A 183 -4.99 23.30 -2.27
N THR A 184 -5.69 23.81 -3.29
CA THR A 184 -5.32 25.00 -4.07
C THR A 184 -6.55 25.89 -4.27
N GLN A 185 -6.41 27.02 -4.97
CA GLN A 185 -7.56 27.84 -5.35
C GLN A 185 -8.59 27.05 -6.20
N ASN A 186 -8.11 26.17 -7.07
CA ASN A 186 -8.96 25.39 -7.96
C ASN A 186 -9.39 24.03 -7.35
N ARG A 187 -8.77 23.62 -6.27
CA ARG A 187 -9.07 22.38 -5.51
C ARG A 187 -9.36 22.74 -4.07
N PRO A 188 -10.62 22.73 -3.63
CA PRO A 188 -11.00 23.22 -2.29
C PRO A 188 -10.57 22.32 -1.14
N LYS A 189 -10.19 21.06 -1.41
CA LYS A 189 -9.78 20.05 -0.40
C LYS A 189 -8.58 19.26 -0.92
N ASN A 190 -7.75 18.77 0.04
CA ASN A 190 -6.75 17.77 -0.26
C ASN A 190 -7.41 16.48 -0.77
N ASP A 191 -6.69 15.72 -1.58
CA ASP A 191 -7.10 14.34 -1.86
C ASP A 191 -7.18 13.55 -0.55
N HIS A 192 -8.13 12.63 -0.47
CA HIS A 192 -8.33 11.80 0.73
C HIS A 192 -7.20 10.77 0.94
N SER A 193 -6.44 10.50 -0.11
CA SER A 193 -5.42 9.45 -0.18
C SER A 193 -4.41 9.76 -1.30
N CYS A 194 -3.26 9.10 -1.27
CA CYS A 194 -2.31 9.06 -2.40
C CYS A 194 -2.07 7.63 -2.92
N ALA A 195 -2.99 6.69 -2.62
CA ALA A 195 -2.83 5.27 -2.92
C ALA A 195 -2.59 4.97 -4.40
N ASP A 196 -3.20 5.71 -5.33
CA ASP A 196 -3.04 5.50 -6.77
C ASP A 196 -1.66 5.92 -7.25
N ARG A 197 -1.21 7.11 -6.83
CA ARG A 197 0.14 7.59 -7.15
C ARG A 197 1.19 6.67 -6.58
N LEU A 198 1.04 6.23 -5.33
CA LEU A 198 1.98 5.30 -4.69
C LEU A 198 1.96 3.92 -5.36
N PHE A 199 0.80 3.43 -5.80
CA PHE A 199 0.69 2.19 -6.56
C PHE A 199 1.48 2.27 -7.86
N ALA A 200 1.32 3.35 -8.61
CA ALA A 200 2.09 3.58 -9.83
C ALA A 200 3.60 3.72 -9.56
N LEU A 201 4.00 4.44 -8.51
CA LEU A 201 5.41 4.57 -8.10
C LEU A 201 6.02 3.23 -7.70
N ASN A 202 5.32 2.40 -6.93
CA ASN A 202 5.77 1.07 -6.53
C ASN A 202 5.95 0.13 -7.74
N LEU A 203 5.25 0.38 -8.85
CA LEU A 203 5.31 -0.38 -10.10
C LEU A 203 6.23 0.25 -11.14
N SER A 204 6.76 1.45 -10.88
CA SER A 204 7.51 2.26 -11.86
C SER A 204 6.70 2.58 -13.13
N LEU A 205 5.39 2.80 -12.98
CA LEU A 205 4.48 3.18 -14.07
C LEU A 205 4.38 4.70 -14.20
N ASN A 206 4.16 5.16 -15.44
CA ASN A 206 3.74 6.52 -15.69
C ASN A 206 2.39 6.79 -15.04
N PHE A 207 2.30 7.81 -14.18
CA PHE A 207 1.09 8.18 -13.45
C PHE A 207 0.46 9.45 -14.02
N GLN A 208 -0.87 9.43 -14.15
CA GLN A 208 -1.67 10.60 -14.53
C GLN A 208 -2.92 10.72 -13.64
N THR A 209 -3.36 11.94 -13.37
CA THR A 209 -4.66 12.18 -12.77
C THR A 209 -5.78 12.13 -13.83
N PRO A 210 -7.06 11.95 -13.45
CA PRO A 210 -8.18 12.00 -14.40
C PRO A 210 -8.21 13.31 -15.21
N GLU A 211 -7.87 14.43 -14.59
CA GLU A 211 -7.79 15.74 -15.22
C GLU A 211 -6.71 15.79 -16.31
N GLN A 212 -5.53 15.22 -16.01
CA GLN A 212 -4.44 15.15 -16.99
C GLN A 212 -4.79 14.20 -18.13
N PHE A 213 -5.35 13.03 -17.83
CA PHE A 213 -5.61 12.02 -18.86
C PHE A 213 -6.84 12.34 -19.71
N PHE A 214 -8.01 12.64 -19.10
CA PHE A 214 -9.25 12.84 -19.83
C PHE A 214 -9.49 14.29 -20.27
N ALA A 215 -9.13 15.26 -19.42
CA ALA A 215 -9.33 16.67 -19.72
C ALA A 215 -8.12 17.33 -20.41
N LYS A 216 -6.98 16.61 -20.50
CA LYS A 216 -5.72 17.10 -21.09
C LYS A 216 -5.19 18.36 -20.40
N ILE A 217 -5.42 18.47 -19.09
CA ILE A 217 -4.87 19.55 -18.27
C ILE A 217 -3.45 19.14 -17.87
N SER A 218 -2.44 19.77 -18.47
CA SER A 218 -1.03 19.44 -18.24
C SER A 218 -0.44 20.03 -16.96
N ALA A 219 -1.14 20.97 -16.31
CA ALA A 219 -0.66 21.60 -15.09
C ALA A 219 -0.50 20.59 -13.96
N GLU A 220 0.70 20.49 -13.40
CA GLU A 220 0.95 19.70 -12.20
C GLU A 220 0.37 20.43 -10.98
N GLU A 221 -0.48 19.75 -10.24
CA GLU A 221 -0.95 20.21 -8.95
C GLU A 221 0.05 19.79 -7.85
N PRO A 222 0.29 20.64 -6.83
CA PRO A 222 1.15 20.27 -5.71
C PRO A 222 0.59 19.05 -5.00
N PHE A 223 1.47 18.10 -4.67
CA PHE A 223 1.09 16.87 -3.97
C PHE A 223 2.09 16.55 -2.86
N ARG A 224 1.70 15.70 -1.93
CA ARG A 224 2.53 15.23 -0.84
C ARG A 224 2.64 13.71 -0.87
N LEU A 225 3.86 13.22 -0.81
CA LEU A 225 4.17 11.80 -0.57
C LEU A 225 4.34 11.54 0.93
N PRO A 226 4.28 10.26 1.38
CA PRO A 226 4.68 9.89 2.73
C PRO A 226 6.10 10.38 3.06
N GLU A 227 6.31 10.76 4.32
CA GLU A 227 7.59 11.33 4.77
C GLU A 227 8.75 10.31 4.72
N PHE A 228 8.44 9.02 4.88
CA PHE A 228 9.44 7.96 4.86
C PHE A 228 9.53 7.33 3.48
N ASN A 229 10.75 7.29 2.94
CA ASN A 229 11.09 6.63 1.68
C ASN A 229 12.04 5.46 1.93
N ALA A 230 11.50 4.24 1.94
CA ALA A 230 12.27 3.03 2.18
C ALA A 230 13.30 2.75 1.07
N SER A 231 12.99 3.06 -0.18
CA SER A 231 13.94 2.93 -1.30
C SER A 231 15.16 3.83 -1.14
N GLN A 232 14.99 5.02 -0.55
CA GLN A 232 16.10 5.91 -0.24
C GLN A 232 16.96 5.32 0.88
N LEU A 233 16.33 4.84 1.97
CA LEU A 233 17.06 4.20 3.08
C LEU A 233 17.90 3.01 2.58
N LEU A 234 17.38 2.19 1.68
CA LEU A 234 18.09 1.03 1.12
C LEU A 234 19.29 1.40 0.24
N ARG A 235 19.32 2.60 -0.33
CA ARG A 235 20.46 3.12 -1.12
C ARG A 235 21.50 3.79 -0.25
N GLU A 236 21.10 4.33 0.90
CA GLU A 236 22.00 4.98 1.85
C GLU A 236 22.77 3.90 2.62
N HIS A 237 24.10 3.88 2.47
CA HIS A 237 24.98 2.96 3.22
C HIS A 237 25.22 3.52 4.62
N SER A 238 24.26 3.31 5.51
CA SER A 238 24.36 3.75 6.89
C SER A 238 25.19 2.77 7.73
N HIS A 239 26.11 3.28 8.53
CA HIS A 239 26.73 2.47 9.57
C HIS A 239 25.71 2.24 10.69
N GLN A 240 25.72 1.02 11.27
CA GLN A 240 24.78 0.65 12.33
C GLN A 240 24.91 1.55 13.57
N PHE A 241 26.12 1.96 13.91
CA PHE A 241 26.38 2.80 15.08
C PHE A 241 26.89 4.19 14.71
N ASN A 242 26.59 5.15 15.58
CA ASN A 242 27.21 6.46 15.59
C ASN A 242 27.64 6.78 17.03
N PRO A 243 28.94 6.80 17.33
CA PRO A 243 30.10 6.68 16.41
C PRO A 243 30.28 5.27 15.81
N LYS A 244 30.95 5.20 14.63
CA LYS A 244 31.08 3.98 13.82
C LYS A 244 31.88 2.86 14.44
N ASP A 245 32.89 3.25 15.28
CA ASP A 245 33.82 2.36 15.96
C ASP A 245 33.28 1.79 17.27
N PHE A 246 32.04 2.15 17.64
CA PHE A 246 31.39 1.61 18.82
C PHE A 246 31.30 0.08 18.79
N LYS A 247 31.60 -0.55 19.94
CA LYS A 247 31.49 -2.00 20.14
C LYS A 247 30.81 -2.30 21.46
N MET A 248 30.00 -3.36 21.41
CA MET A 248 29.48 -3.97 22.64
C MET A 248 30.61 -4.64 23.42
N SER A 249 30.67 -4.44 24.74
CA SER A 249 31.79 -4.89 25.57
C SER A 249 31.41 -5.92 26.65
N GLY A 250 30.20 -6.44 26.61
CA GLY A 250 29.64 -7.27 27.67
C GLY A 250 30.38 -8.55 28.06
N THR A 251 31.32 -9.00 27.23
CA THR A 251 32.16 -10.18 27.54
C THR A 251 33.45 -9.81 28.31
N VAL A 252 33.87 -8.55 28.24
CA VAL A 252 35.14 -8.09 28.86
C VAL A 252 34.90 -7.54 30.26
N HIS A 253 33.89 -6.69 30.39
CA HIS A 253 33.47 -6.10 31.66
C HIS A 253 31.93 -6.09 31.74
N PRO A 254 31.34 -6.48 32.90
CA PRO A 254 29.90 -6.38 33.09
C PRO A 254 29.37 -4.96 32.89
N GLU A 255 28.25 -4.85 32.24
CA GLU A 255 27.56 -3.58 31.98
C GLU A 255 26.06 -3.73 31.94
N LEU A 256 25.36 -2.62 32.06
CA LEU A 256 23.89 -2.54 31.80
C LEU A 256 23.65 -1.68 30.57
N VAL A 257 22.93 -2.23 29.60
CA VAL A 257 22.58 -1.55 28.36
C VAL A 257 21.07 -1.32 28.31
N VAL A 258 20.64 -0.09 28.13
CA VAL A 258 19.24 0.30 28.01
C VAL A 258 18.93 0.63 26.56
N LEU A 259 18.09 -0.17 25.92
CA LEU A 259 17.61 0.15 24.57
C LEU A 259 16.48 1.19 24.66
N VAL A 260 16.57 2.24 23.86
CA VAL A 260 15.57 3.33 23.80
C VAL A 260 15.10 3.50 22.37
N GLY A 261 13.78 3.47 22.16
CA GLY A 261 13.21 3.67 20.83
C GLY A 261 11.77 3.20 20.71
N SER A 262 11.10 3.62 19.63
CA SER A 262 9.69 3.27 19.36
C SER A 262 9.49 1.76 19.16
N PRO A 263 8.28 1.25 19.33
CA PRO A 263 7.93 -0.04 18.76
C PRO A 263 8.28 -0.07 17.27
N ALA A 264 8.65 -1.23 16.74
CA ALA A 264 9.08 -1.44 15.36
C ALA A 264 10.38 -0.72 14.94
N SER A 265 11.18 -0.20 15.85
CA SER A 265 12.51 0.38 15.55
C SER A 265 13.66 -0.63 15.45
N GLY A 266 13.39 -1.93 15.63
CA GLY A 266 14.40 -2.98 15.49
C GLY A 266 15.11 -3.39 16.78
N LYS A 267 14.78 -2.84 17.97
CA LYS A 267 15.42 -3.14 19.27
C LYS A 267 15.55 -4.62 19.56
N SER A 268 14.45 -5.35 19.55
CA SER A 268 14.44 -6.79 19.91
C SER A 268 15.21 -7.65 18.92
N THR A 269 15.19 -7.29 17.63
CA THR A 269 16.01 -7.94 16.62
C THR A 269 17.50 -7.70 16.87
N PHE A 270 17.85 -6.49 17.25
CA PHE A 270 19.22 -6.13 17.66
C PHE A 270 19.63 -6.89 18.92
N ALA A 271 18.83 -6.84 19.99
CA ALA A 271 19.14 -7.49 21.28
C ALA A 271 19.41 -8.99 21.11
N ARG A 272 18.61 -9.68 20.32
CA ARG A 272 18.74 -11.14 20.06
C ARG A 272 20.10 -11.55 19.48
N ARG A 273 20.83 -10.65 18.81
CA ARG A 273 22.17 -10.93 18.29
C ARG A 273 23.19 -11.14 19.42
N PHE A 274 22.92 -10.57 20.60
CA PHE A 274 23.81 -10.59 21.76
C PHE A 274 23.35 -11.56 22.86
N LYS A 275 22.43 -12.48 22.57
CA LYS A 275 21.86 -13.42 23.55
C LYS A 275 22.89 -14.34 24.24
N ASN A 276 24.04 -14.55 23.63
CA ASN A 276 25.11 -15.39 24.20
C ASN A 276 26.00 -14.62 25.17
N GLU A 277 26.03 -13.28 25.07
CA GLU A 277 26.92 -12.40 25.84
C GLU A 277 26.16 -11.61 26.90
N TYR A 278 24.87 -11.36 26.68
CA TYR A 278 24.03 -10.57 27.56
C TYR A 278 22.77 -11.35 27.99
N VAL A 279 22.34 -11.08 29.21
CA VAL A 279 20.99 -11.44 29.65
C VAL A 279 20.02 -10.40 29.11
N ILE A 280 19.11 -10.80 28.22
CA ILE A 280 18.11 -9.92 27.63
C ILE A 280 16.86 -9.94 28.50
N LEU A 281 16.40 -8.78 28.93
CA LEU A 281 15.22 -8.62 29.79
C LEU A 281 14.21 -7.70 29.12
N SER A 282 12.99 -8.21 28.93
CA SER A 282 11.89 -7.50 28.31
C SER A 282 10.66 -7.47 29.24
N GLN A 283 9.98 -6.33 29.30
CA GLN A 283 8.72 -6.21 30.03
C GLN A 283 7.62 -7.05 29.40
N ASP A 284 7.67 -7.26 28.06
CA ASP A 284 6.68 -8.07 27.35
C ASP A 284 6.77 -9.55 27.79
N GLU A 285 7.97 -10.04 28.12
CA GLU A 285 8.18 -11.40 28.64
C GLU A 285 7.96 -11.49 30.16
N LEU A 286 8.43 -10.52 30.92
CA LEU A 286 8.42 -10.54 32.40
C LEU A 286 7.14 -9.95 33.01
N GLY A 287 6.34 -9.24 32.21
CA GLY A 287 5.08 -8.65 32.57
C GLY A 287 5.18 -7.27 33.25
N THR A 288 6.22 -6.97 34.04
CA THR A 288 6.34 -5.69 34.75
C THR A 288 7.76 -5.15 34.77
N ARG A 289 7.91 -3.79 34.81
CA ARG A 289 9.20 -3.12 34.98
C ARG A 289 9.91 -3.56 36.27
N LYS A 290 9.18 -3.75 37.36
CA LYS A 290 9.74 -4.21 38.64
C LYS A 290 10.47 -5.55 38.47
N LYS A 291 9.83 -6.52 37.81
CA LYS A 291 10.47 -7.82 37.53
C LYS A 291 11.72 -7.68 36.67
N CYS A 292 11.71 -6.76 35.67
CA CYS A 292 12.90 -6.47 34.88
C CYS A 292 14.05 -5.94 35.77
N LEU A 293 13.76 -5.01 36.68
CA LEU A 293 14.75 -4.47 37.63
C LEU A 293 15.29 -5.54 38.58
N ASP A 294 14.40 -6.40 39.13
CA ASP A 294 14.81 -7.45 40.05
C ASP A 294 15.69 -8.51 39.37
N GLN A 295 15.35 -8.93 38.15
CA GLN A 295 16.17 -9.85 37.36
C GLN A 295 17.48 -9.22 36.87
N ALA A 296 17.46 -7.92 36.50
CA ALA A 296 18.69 -7.20 36.17
C ALA A 296 19.65 -7.17 37.37
N ARG A 297 19.15 -6.86 38.58
CA ARG A 297 19.91 -6.86 39.81
C ARG A 297 20.53 -8.24 40.09
N GLU A 298 19.75 -9.31 39.92
CA GLU A 298 20.28 -10.67 40.12
C GLU A 298 21.36 -11.04 39.12
N SER A 299 21.17 -10.68 37.82
CA SER A 299 22.12 -10.95 36.76
C SER A 299 23.44 -10.19 36.98
N LEU A 300 23.37 -8.91 37.32
CA LEU A 300 24.54 -8.08 37.63
C LEU A 300 25.32 -8.58 38.86
N ARG A 301 24.63 -9.07 39.92
CA ARG A 301 25.28 -9.74 41.06
C ARG A 301 26.09 -10.98 40.66
N LYS A 302 25.64 -11.69 39.62
CA LYS A 302 26.35 -12.87 39.06
C LYS A 302 27.45 -12.48 38.07
N GLY A 303 27.78 -11.18 37.95
CA GLY A 303 28.78 -10.67 37.00
C GLY A 303 28.37 -10.76 35.53
N LYS A 304 27.08 -10.88 35.24
CA LYS A 304 26.55 -10.96 33.84
C LYS A 304 26.14 -9.59 33.36
N SER A 305 26.47 -9.29 32.10
CA SER A 305 25.95 -8.11 31.40
C SER A 305 24.49 -8.25 31.05
N VAL A 306 23.77 -7.13 31.04
CA VAL A 306 22.30 -7.10 30.86
C VAL A 306 21.92 -6.13 29.76
N ILE A 307 20.97 -6.52 28.89
CA ILE A 307 20.27 -5.64 27.97
C ILE A 307 18.80 -5.50 28.41
N ILE A 308 18.32 -4.26 28.56
CA ILE A 308 16.92 -3.95 28.82
C ILE A 308 16.22 -3.66 27.49
N ASP A 309 15.49 -4.62 26.97
CA ASP A 309 14.76 -4.53 25.69
C ASP A 309 13.32 -4.05 25.89
N ASN A 310 13.18 -2.77 26.21
CA ASN A 310 11.90 -2.09 26.34
C ASN A 310 11.92 -0.81 25.49
N THR A 311 10.76 -0.11 25.40
CA THR A 311 10.72 1.19 24.73
C THR A 311 11.47 2.28 25.48
N ASN A 312 11.49 2.20 26.80
CA ASN A 312 12.20 3.10 27.74
C ASN A 312 12.02 4.60 27.38
N ARG A 313 10.75 4.97 27.10
CA ARG A 313 10.38 6.24 26.44
C ARG A 313 10.61 7.49 27.26
N ASP A 314 10.56 7.39 28.61
CA ASP A 314 10.66 8.53 29.52
C ASP A 314 11.87 8.42 30.45
N ALA A 315 12.36 9.59 30.90
CA ALA A 315 13.56 9.70 31.73
C ALA A 315 13.42 8.98 33.08
N ALA A 316 12.23 8.99 33.68
CA ALA A 316 12.00 8.35 34.98
C ALA A 316 12.16 6.83 34.89
N THR A 317 11.67 6.23 33.80
CA THR A 317 11.87 4.79 33.55
C THR A 317 13.34 4.43 33.36
N ARG A 318 14.09 5.25 32.64
CA ARG A 318 15.53 5.01 32.37
C ARG A 318 16.39 5.22 33.60
N LYS A 319 16.05 6.20 34.42
CA LYS A 319 16.79 6.51 35.64
C LYS A 319 16.85 5.32 36.61
N ASP A 320 15.78 4.54 36.75
CA ASP A 320 15.79 3.35 37.61
C ASP A 320 16.88 2.35 37.22
N PHE A 321 17.15 2.19 35.92
CA PHE A 321 18.23 1.32 35.43
C PHE A 321 19.60 1.95 35.58
N CYS A 322 19.74 3.27 35.40
CA CYS A 322 20.99 3.97 35.66
C CYS A 322 21.37 3.88 37.15
N ASP A 323 20.41 4.12 38.04
CA ASP A 323 20.62 4.03 39.50
C ASP A 323 21.00 2.58 39.93
N LEU A 324 20.37 1.58 39.28
CA LEU A 324 20.72 0.17 39.48
C LEU A 324 22.16 -0.10 39.09
N ALA A 325 22.61 0.29 37.89
CA ALA A 325 23.97 0.09 37.44
C ALA A 325 25.01 0.81 38.35
N ALA A 326 24.69 2.06 38.72
CA ALA A 326 25.50 2.84 39.65
C ALA A 326 25.69 2.14 41.02
N SER A 327 24.64 1.47 41.55
CA SER A 327 24.72 0.71 42.80
C SER A 327 25.72 -0.46 42.75
N PHE A 328 26.02 -0.96 41.55
CA PHE A 328 27.07 -1.99 41.31
C PHE A 328 28.38 -1.39 40.82
N ARG A 329 28.51 -0.08 40.68
CA ARG A 329 29.66 0.64 40.08
C ARG A 329 29.95 0.17 38.64
N LEU A 330 28.88 -0.14 37.90
CA LEU A 330 28.96 -0.60 36.50
C LEU A 330 28.52 0.51 35.54
N PRO A 331 29.06 0.55 34.33
CA PRO A 331 28.56 1.47 33.30
C PRO A 331 27.14 1.15 32.91
N CYS A 332 26.33 2.21 32.71
CA CYS A 332 25.01 2.14 32.11
C CYS A 332 25.07 2.84 30.75
N ARG A 333 24.95 2.09 29.67
CA ARG A 333 24.95 2.66 28.30
C ARG A 333 23.55 2.70 27.72
N CYS A 334 23.27 3.78 26.99
CA CYS A 334 22.02 3.93 26.24
C CYS A 334 22.25 3.64 24.75
N LEU A 335 21.52 2.71 24.18
CA LEU A 335 21.44 2.55 22.74
C LEU A 335 20.14 3.14 22.21
N LEU A 336 20.26 4.30 21.56
CA LEU A 336 19.14 5.07 21.04
C LEU A 336 18.85 4.68 19.59
N PHE A 337 17.72 3.99 19.37
CA PHE A 337 17.23 3.61 18.04
C PHE A 337 16.49 4.80 17.42
N ALA A 338 17.18 5.52 16.54
CA ALA A 338 16.64 6.66 15.82
C ALA A 338 15.67 6.20 14.73
N CYS A 339 14.36 6.28 15.02
CA CYS A 339 13.31 5.89 14.10
C CYS A 339 12.20 6.94 14.14
N SER A 340 11.90 7.57 13.00
CA SER A 340 10.79 8.53 12.90
C SER A 340 9.41 7.84 13.02
N PRO A 341 8.33 8.56 13.32
CA PRO A 341 6.98 8.00 13.35
C PRO A 341 6.60 7.31 12.03
N ALA A 342 6.92 7.94 10.91
CA ALA A 342 6.64 7.40 9.58
C ALA A 342 7.46 6.12 9.29
N HIS A 343 8.74 6.09 9.69
CA HIS A 343 9.59 4.91 9.57
C HIS A 343 9.09 3.76 10.45
N ALA A 344 8.73 4.03 11.71
CA ALA A 344 8.18 3.02 12.62
C ALA A 344 6.87 2.42 12.09
N LEU A 345 6.00 3.26 11.51
CA LEU A 345 4.77 2.82 10.86
C LEU A 345 5.05 1.93 9.65
N HIS A 346 6.02 2.31 8.81
CA HIS A 346 6.44 1.51 7.66
C HIS A 346 6.95 0.13 8.09
N ASN A 347 7.87 0.06 9.05
CA ASN A 347 8.40 -1.19 9.58
C ASN A 347 7.31 -2.08 10.19
N ASN A 348 6.37 -1.49 10.93
CA ASN A 348 5.23 -2.20 11.50
C ASN A 348 4.31 -2.77 10.40
N THR A 349 4.07 -2.01 9.34
CA THR A 349 3.27 -2.42 8.19
C THR A 349 3.98 -3.53 7.40
N PHE A 350 5.28 -3.38 7.17
CA PHE A 350 6.10 -4.40 6.49
C PHE A 350 6.00 -5.76 7.18
N ARG A 351 6.16 -5.81 8.50
CA ARG A 351 6.04 -7.07 9.27
C ARG A 351 4.67 -7.74 9.05
N GLN A 352 3.60 -6.98 8.97
CA GLN A 352 2.26 -7.52 8.73
C GLN A 352 2.09 -8.07 7.31
N VAL A 353 2.72 -7.43 6.32
CA VAL A 353 2.65 -7.87 4.91
C VAL A 353 3.38 -9.19 4.72
N ILE A 354 4.60 -9.33 5.26
CA ILE A 354 5.39 -10.55 5.11
C ILE A 354 4.87 -11.73 5.94
N ALA A 355 4.17 -11.49 7.06
CA ALA A 355 3.50 -12.52 7.84
C ALA A 355 2.26 -13.13 7.17
N GLY A 356 1.91 -12.70 5.95
CA GLY A 356 0.81 -13.27 5.15
C GLY A 356 -0.59 -13.11 5.76
N GLY A 357 -0.74 -12.22 6.76
CA GLY A 357 -1.99 -12.08 7.51
C GLY A 357 -2.26 -13.20 8.52
N GLU A 358 -1.47 -14.24 8.56
CA GLU A 358 -1.35 -15.14 9.72
C GLU A 358 -0.54 -14.39 10.76
N ALA A 359 -1.20 -13.97 11.83
CA ALA A 359 -0.54 -13.34 12.96
C ALA A 359 0.51 -14.33 13.49
N ASP A 360 1.78 -14.04 13.22
CA ASP A 360 2.84 -14.59 14.06
C ASP A 360 2.52 -14.13 15.50
N ARG A 361 2.01 -15.03 16.31
CA ARG A 361 1.58 -14.75 17.69
C ARG A 361 2.72 -14.23 18.58
N SER A 362 3.96 -14.29 18.08
CA SER A 362 5.14 -13.80 18.80
C SER A 362 5.31 -12.27 18.76
N HIS A 363 4.67 -11.57 17.80
CA HIS A 363 4.74 -10.11 17.69
C HIS A 363 3.39 -9.55 17.22
N ASP A 364 2.47 -9.35 18.17
CA ASP A 364 1.19 -8.72 17.92
C ASP A 364 1.34 -7.43 17.10
N LYS A 365 0.40 -7.25 16.16
CA LYS A 365 0.26 -6.01 15.40
C LYS A 365 0.29 -4.81 16.35
N VAL A 366 1.37 -4.05 16.33
CA VAL A 366 1.43 -2.80 17.08
C VAL A 366 0.37 -1.87 16.49
N ASN A 367 -0.64 -1.53 17.30
CA ASN A 367 -1.68 -0.60 16.89
C ASN A 367 -1.03 0.78 16.61
N GLU A 368 -1.48 1.46 15.55
CA GLU A 368 -1.03 2.83 15.23
C GLU A 368 -1.19 3.78 16.44
N MET A 369 -2.20 3.57 17.28
CA MET A 369 -2.40 4.33 18.52
C MET A 369 -1.22 4.14 19.49
N VAL A 370 -0.65 2.93 19.60
CA VAL A 370 0.51 2.66 20.47
C VAL A 370 1.73 3.42 19.97
N LEU A 371 1.96 3.47 18.64
CA LEU A 371 3.01 4.29 18.05
C LEU A 371 2.80 5.78 18.37
N ARG A 372 1.61 6.30 18.17
CA ARG A 372 1.28 7.71 18.48
C ARG A 372 1.48 8.02 19.95
N THR A 373 1.03 7.15 20.84
CA THR A 373 1.19 7.31 22.30
C THR A 373 2.66 7.28 22.70
N PHE A 374 3.48 6.44 22.06
CA PHE A 374 4.92 6.46 22.27
C PHE A 374 5.51 7.83 21.91
N PHE A 375 5.29 8.31 20.70
CA PHE A 375 5.90 9.54 20.21
C PHE A 375 5.39 10.79 20.93
N SER A 376 4.14 10.82 21.41
CA SER A 376 3.60 11.94 22.17
C SER A 376 4.20 12.08 23.57
N ALA A 377 4.70 10.98 24.15
CA ALA A 377 5.27 10.96 25.50
C ALA A 377 6.80 10.68 25.49
N TYR A 378 7.42 10.62 24.32
CA TYR A 378 8.83 10.32 24.18
C TYR A 378 9.70 11.47 24.67
N GLN A 379 10.67 11.14 25.55
CA GLN A 379 11.70 12.04 26.05
C GLN A 379 13.05 11.54 25.58
N LYS A 380 13.76 12.35 24.79
CA LYS A 380 15.10 12.00 24.30
C LYS A 380 16.03 11.77 25.49
N PRO A 381 16.80 10.66 25.53
CA PRO A 381 17.76 10.40 26.59
C PRO A 381 18.86 11.49 26.63
N THR A 382 19.32 11.78 27.85
CA THR A 382 20.38 12.75 28.10
C THR A 382 21.42 12.14 29.05
N GLU A 383 22.65 12.64 28.99
CA GLU A 383 23.75 12.20 29.87
C GLU A 383 23.46 12.50 31.36
N THR A 384 22.67 13.53 31.65
CA THR A 384 22.25 13.91 33.01
C THR A 384 21.38 12.86 33.68
N GLU A 385 20.86 11.87 32.96
CA GLU A 385 20.10 10.75 33.53
C GLU A 385 21.00 9.70 34.22
N GLY A 386 22.32 9.77 34.01
CA GLY A 386 23.30 8.87 34.60
C GLY A 386 23.86 7.83 33.62
N PHE A 387 23.62 8.00 32.33
CA PHE A 387 24.28 7.18 31.31
C PHE A 387 25.75 7.49 31.19
N SER A 388 26.59 6.44 31.12
CA SER A 388 28.02 6.57 30.83
C SER A 388 28.25 6.94 29.36
N GLU A 389 27.33 6.57 28.48
CA GLU A 389 27.43 6.82 27.05
C GLU A 389 26.02 6.68 26.38
N ILE A 390 25.76 7.54 25.41
CA ILE A 390 24.54 7.46 24.58
C ILE A 390 24.95 7.26 23.11
N ILE A 391 24.68 6.08 22.57
CA ILE A 391 25.04 5.68 21.21
C ILE A 391 23.78 5.66 20.33
N GLN A 392 23.83 6.35 19.23
CA GLN A 392 22.75 6.25 18.24
C GLN A 392 22.91 4.97 17.42
N VAL A 393 21.84 4.19 17.36
CA VAL A 393 21.73 3.00 16.50
C VAL A 393 20.84 3.34 15.29
N ASN A 394 21.44 3.32 14.12
CA ASN A 394 20.75 3.51 12.88
C ASN A 394 20.04 2.21 12.45
N PHE A 395 18.88 2.35 11.85
CA PHE A 395 18.18 1.19 11.32
C PHE A 395 18.85 0.74 10.02
N VAL A 396 19.41 -0.45 10.03
CA VAL A 396 19.98 -1.12 8.86
C VAL A 396 19.11 -2.36 8.59
N PRO A 397 18.27 -2.37 7.56
CA PRO A 397 17.40 -3.49 7.28
C PRO A 397 18.19 -4.67 6.73
N GLU A 398 17.92 -5.86 7.25
CA GLU A 398 18.46 -7.13 6.78
C GLU A 398 17.30 -8.02 6.33
N PHE A 399 17.44 -8.69 5.19
CA PHE A 399 16.40 -9.50 4.59
C PHE A 399 16.91 -10.92 4.32
N GLU A 400 16.12 -11.91 4.68
CA GLU A 400 16.41 -13.31 4.38
C GLU A 400 16.13 -13.66 2.92
N ARG A 401 15.23 -12.89 2.26
CA ARG A 401 14.79 -13.10 0.88
C ARG A 401 14.77 -11.78 0.12
N GLU A 402 15.14 -11.82 -1.15
CA GLU A 402 15.09 -10.64 -2.03
C GLU A 402 13.65 -10.12 -2.22
N GLU A 403 12.65 -11.00 -2.18
CA GLU A 403 11.24 -10.61 -2.21
C GLU A 403 10.87 -9.69 -1.04
N HIS A 404 11.35 -9.98 0.18
CA HIS A 404 11.13 -9.11 1.34
C HIS A 404 11.78 -7.73 1.16
N ARG A 405 12.97 -7.69 0.54
CA ARG A 405 13.65 -6.43 0.23
C ARG A 405 12.85 -5.59 -0.77
N GLN A 406 12.30 -6.23 -1.79
CA GLN A 406 11.43 -5.56 -2.77
C GLN A 406 10.15 -5.03 -2.13
N ILE A 407 9.50 -5.81 -1.27
CA ILE A 407 8.32 -5.35 -0.51
C ILE A 407 8.69 -4.19 0.41
N TYR A 408 9.82 -4.26 1.12
CA TYR A 408 10.27 -3.19 2.01
C TYR A 408 10.53 -1.88 1.26
N ALA A 409 11.06 -1.97 0.03
CA ALA A 409 11.35 -0.80 -0.80
C ALA A 409 10.11 -0.01 -1.24
N MET A 410 8.91 -0.62 -1.17
CA MET A 410 7.65 0.00 -1.59
C MET A 410 7.14 1.02 -0.57
N TYR A 411 6.33 1.97 -1.02
CA TYR A 411 5.46 2.73 -0.13
C TYR A 411 4.35 1.81 0.41
N LEU A 412 4.40 1.50 1.70
CA LEU A 412 3.45 0.59 2.35
C LEU A 412 2.32 1.33 3.10
N SER A 413 2.40 2.65 3.21
CA SER A 413 1.41 3.50 3.87
C SER A 413 1.03 4.68 2.97
N GLU A 414 -0.23 5.10 3.05
CA GLU A 414 -0.76 6.26 2.33
C GLU A 414 -0.50 7.59 3.05
N LYS A 415 0.14 7.54 4.24
CA LYS A 415 0.38 8.68 5.14
C LYS A 415 1.86 8.87 5.41
#